data_0bd76e2858470a2bae339a2206723023
#
_entry.id   0bd76e2858470a2bae339a2206723023
#
_cell.length_a   1.000
_cell.length_b   1.000
_cell.length_c   1.000
_cell.angle_alpha   90.00
_cell.angle_beta   90.00
_cell.angle_gamma   90.00
#
_symmetry.space_group_name_H-M   'P 1'
#
loop_
_entity.id
_entity.type
_entity.pdbx_description
1 polymer ?
#
loop_
_entity_poly.entity_id
_entity_poly.type
_entity_poly.pdbx_seq_one_letter_code
_entity_poly.pdbx_strand_id
1 'polypeptide(L)'
;MIRELQPNCLIWGDNANRADLRWVGTEAGNVGETNWSTMPSAGRAGYALLHYGDENGDIWCPGETNTSIRPGWFYHEAENAHVKSLSKLMDTYYKSVGRNSTLLLNFPVAPNGRIHPVDSLRGLAFKKMIDEVFKDNLVDKAKVRRDGLVTTVDFRKPVAFNRFLAEEDIALGQRVKKFTLEAYVDGEWQPLTDALAEQGDGLTTIGHRRIICFPTVTASKLRFTVADTKAEPVIKKIGAYLAPEITPDIPDSGEKRSSALTIFFSSPTQMFIEWDNEQTVKGFRYLPPQDGSDGTITRYTLWGSTDWDNWTKLASGEFSNIVNNPIWQSLSFPATKVRALKLDADRLASGDRMAYDDLEVVME
;
A
#
# COMPACT_ATOMS: atom_id res chain seq x y z
N MET A 1 20.90 17.23 21.78
CA MET A 1 20.48 18.48 21.11
C MET A 1 18.99 18.48 20.74
N ILE A 2 18.44 17.60 19.82
CA ILE A 2 16.99 17.65 19.49
C ILE A 2 16.15 17.43 20.75
N ARG A 3 16.36 16.32 21.47
CA ARG A 3 15.61 15.99 22.70
C ARG A 3 15.78 17.02 23.84
N GLU A 4 16.87 17.76 23.82
CA GLU A 4 17.16 18.82 24.81
C GLU A 4 16.42 20.13 24.44
N LEU A 5 16.48 20.53 23.15
CA LEU A 5 15.91 21.78 22.67
C LEU A 5 14.40 21.67 22.33
N GLN A 6 13.95 20.47 21.95
CA GLN A 6 12.56 20.19 21.57
C GLN A 6 12.11 18.84 22.17
N PRO A 7 11.89 18.75 23.49
CA PRO A 7 11.64 17.49 24.20
C PRO A 7 10.36 16.76 23.74
N ASN A 8 9.41 17.46 23.13
CA ASN A 8 8.17 16.90 22.61
C ASN A 8 8.26 16.52 21.10
N CYS A 9 9.41 16.73 20.47
CA CYS A 9 9.60 16.37 19.06
C CYS A 9 9.80 14.86 18.94
N LEU A 10 8.99 14.22 18.08
CA LEU A 10 9.20 12.83 17.72
C LEU A 10 10.31 12.72 16.67
N ILE A 11 11.21 11.79 16.88
CA ILE A 11 12.32 11.50 15.98
C ILE A 11 11.96 10.24 15.15
N TRP A 12 11.98 10.39 13.85
CA TRP A 12 11.76 9.30 12.92
C TRP A 12 13.09 8.80 12.34
N GLY A 13 13.20 7.50 12.08
CA GLY A 13 14.40 6.92 11.47
C GLY A 13 14.45 5.40 11.44
N ASP A 14 15.59 4.89 11.01
CA ASP A 14 15.90 3.45 10.89
C ASP A 14 16.70 2.88 12.08
N ASN A 15 16.88 3.65 13.12
CA ASN A 15 17.67 3.28 14.30
C ASN A 15 16.85 3.53 15.58
N ALA A 16 16.36 2.44 16.18
CA ALA A 16 15.51 2.47 17.37
C ALA A 16 16.15 3.19 18.56
N ASN A 17 17.48 3.16 18.73
CA ASN A 17 18.17 3.87 19.82
C ASN A 17 18.02 5.41 19.74
N ARG A 18 17.63 5.94 18.60
CA ARG A 18 17.55 7.38 18.34
C ARG A 18 16.17 7.82 17.89
N ALA A 19 15.34 6.88 17.45
CA ALA A 19 14.03 7.16 16.88
C ALA A 19 12.91 6.84 17.88
N ASP A 20 11.82 7.60 17.79
CA ASP A 20 10.56 7.33 18.47
C ASP A 20 9.58 6.59 17.56
N LEU A 21 9.79 6.73 16.25
CA LEU A 21 9.06 6.02 15.19
C LEU A 21 10.07 5.44 14.20
N ARG A 22 9.90 4.18 13.83
CA ARG A 22 10.74 3.57 12.80
C ARG A 22 10.12 3.68 11.41
N TRP A 23 10.95 3.94 10.41
CA TRP A 23 10.59 3.69 9.02
C TRP A 23 10.43 2.18 8.79
N VAL A 24 9.40 1.76 8.07
CA VAL A 24 9.10 0.34 7.83
C VAL A 24 9.94 -0.31 6.70
N GLY A 25 10.92 0.40 6.15
CA GLY A 25 11.86 -0.12 5.15
C GLY A 25 11.36 -0.06 3.71
N THR A 26 10.15 0.40 3.47
CA THR A 26 9.55 0.53 2.11
C THR A 26 8.64 1.76 2.04
N GLU A 27 8.49 2.32 0.87
CA GLU A 27 7.58 3.43 0.56
C GLU A 27 6.31 2.96 -0.21
N ALA A 28 6.10 1.66 -0.28
CA ALA A 28 4.95 1.07 -0.97
C ALA A 28 3.60 1.29 -0.23
N GLY A 29 3.64 1.83 0.99
CA GLY A 29 2.43 2.09 1.77
C GLY A 29 1.90 0.87 2.52
N ASN A 30 2.74 -0.10 2.82
CA ASN A 30 2.39 -1.30 3.58
C ASN A 30 3.42 -1.62 4.66
N VAL A 31 3.02 -2.46 5.59
CA VAL A 31 3.86 -3.06 6.63
C VAL A 31 3.50 -4.54 6.76
N GLY A 32 4.37 -5.32 7.34
CA GLY A 32 4.17 -6.76 7.53
C GLY A 32 2.86 -7.11 8.24
N GLU A 33 2.30 -8.27 7.93
CA GLU A 33 1.08 -8.78 8.58
C GLU A 33 1.28 -8.94 10.09
N THR A 34 2.41 -9.51 10.48
CA THR A 34 2.92 -9.49 11.85
C THR A 34 3.71 -8.21 12.05
N ASN A 35 3.24 -7.31 12.90
CA ASN A 35 3.91 -6.04 13.13
C ASN A 35 3.97 -5.71 14.63
N TRP A 36 5.19 -5.79 15.19
CA TRP A 36 5.49 -5.42 16.56
C TRP A 36 5.91 -3.96 16.66
N SER A 37 5.42 -3.27 17.67
CA SER A 37 5.84 -1.88 17.98
C SER A 37 7.16 -1.82 18.76
N THR A 38 7.80 -2.95 18.98
CA THR A 38 9.06 -3.07 19.69
C THR A 38 10.22 -3.34 18.73
N MET A 39 11.41 -2.87 19.11
CA MET A 39 12.68 -3.00 18.39
C MET A 39 13.82 -3.31 19.37
N PRO A 40 14.90 -3.97 18.93
CA PRO A 40 16.08 -4.12 19.76
C PRO A 40 16.79 -2.78 19.95
N SER A 41 17.32 -2.52 21.16
CA SER A 41 18.06 -1.30 21.51
C SER A 41 19.44 -1.22 20.84
N ALA A 42 19.98 -2.32 20.37
CA ALA A 42 21.32 -2.41 19.80
C ALA A 42 21.31 -2.74 18.31
N GLY A 43 22.26 -2.16 17.58
CA GLY A 43 22.46 -2.44 16.16
C GLY A 43 21.65 -1.54 15.23
N ARG A 44 21.90 -1.69 13.92
CA ARG A 44 21.12 -1.10 12.84
C ARG A 44 20.11 -2.12 12.33
N ALA A 45 18.87 -1.70 12.16
CA ALA A 45 17.82 -2.57 11.67
C ALA A 45 17.99 -2.88 10.16
N GLY A 46 17.96 -4.15 9.79
CA GLY A 46 17.75 -4.57 8.40
C GLY A 46 16.27 -4.51 8.01
N TYR A 47 15.99 -4.70 6.72
CA TYR A 47 14.64 -4.59 6.16
C TYR A 47 13.58 -5.38 6.94
N ALA A 48 13.84 -6.66 7.21
CA ALA A 48 12.88 -7.50 7.92
C ALA A 48 12.51 -6.94 9.30
N LEU A 49 13.50 -6.46 10.05
CA LEU A 49 13.29 -5.88 11.37
C LEU A 49 12.53 -4.55 11.30
N LEU A 50 12.82 -3.72 10.29
CA LEU A 50 12.06 -2.48 10.04
C LEU A 50 10.61 -2.80 9.67
N HIS A 51 10.39 -3.85 8.88
CA HIS A 51 9.08 -4.18 8.32
C HIS A 51 8.16 -4.90 9.32
N TYR A 52 8.71 -5.76 10.18
CA TYR A 52 7.93 -6.59 11.11
C TYR A 52 8.06 -6.17 12.59
N GLY A 53 9.06 -5.36 12.94
CA GLY A 53 9.43 -5.15 14.34
C GLY A 53 10.01 -6.40 14.97
N ASP A 54 10.16 -6.38 16.30
CA ASP A 54 10.70 -7.51 17.07
C ASP A 54 9.78 -7.84 18.24
N GLU A 55 9.29 -9.08 18.31
CA GLU A 55 8.48 -9.56 19.44
C GLU A 55 9.19 -9.36 20.79
N ASN A 56 10.50 -9.55 20.82
CA ASN A 56 11.35 -9.48 22.01
C ASN A 56 12.13 -8.18 22.13
N GLY A 57 11.81 -7.19 21.29
CA GLY A 57 12.45 -5.88 21.34
C GLY A 57 12.24 -5.17 22.68
N ASP A 58 13.25 -4.47 23.14
CA ASP A 58 13.33 -3.79 24.44
C ASP A 58 13.07 -2.28 24.35
N ILE A 59 12.92 -1.72 23.13
CA ILE A 59 12.57 -0.33 22.90
C ILE A 59 11.20 -0.24 22.18
N TRP A 60 10.35 0.66 22.68
CA TRP A 60 9.10 1.01 22.00
C TRP A 60 9.40 1.95 20.82
N CYS A 61 9.19 1.46 19.61
CA CYS A 61 9.44 2.18 18.36
C CYS A 61 8.47 1.70 17.27
N PRO A 62 7.19 2.15 17.31
CA PRO A 62 6.18 1.73 16.36
C PRO A 62 6.52 2.11 14.92
N GLY A 63 5.99 1.36 13.97
CA GLY A 63 6.24 1.58 12.55
C GLY A 63 5.48 2.77 12.00
N GLU A 64 6.12 3.55 11.13
CA GLU A 64 5.50 4.52 10.26
C GLU A 64 5.65 4.06 8.81
N THR A 65 4.51 3.81 8.19
CA THR A 65 4.37 3.50 6.77
C THR A 65 4.25 4.80 6.00
N ASN A 66 5.00 4.96 4.93
CA ASN A 66 4.90 6.14 4.08
C ASN A 66 4.68 5.77 2.62
N THR A 67 3.99 6.63 1.89
CA THR A 67 3.79 6.53 0.44
C THR A 67 3.31 7.86 -0.12
N SER A 68 3.44 8.04 -1.43
CA SER A 68 2.86 9.20 -2.11
C SER A 68 1.48 8.86 -2.69
N ILE A 69 0.59 9.85 -2.75
CA ILE A 69 -0.69 9.73 -3.48
C ILE A 69 -0.49 9.60 -5.00
N ARG A 70 0.68 10.01 -5.49
CA ARG A 70 1.12 9.94 -6.89
C ARG A 70 2.17 8.84 -7.09
N PRO A 71 2.55 8.50 -8.32
CA PRO A 71 3.66 7.58 -8.58
C PRO A 71 4.97 8.01 -7.90
N GLY A 72 5.31 9.29 -7.98
CA GLY A 72 6.51 9.88 -7.35
C GLY A 72 6.22 10.76 -6.14
N TRP A 73 7.28 11.22 -5.45
CA TRP A 73 7.22 12.10 -4.29
C TRP A 73 7.04 13.58 -4.65
N PHE A 74 7.39 13.95 -5.87
CA PHE A 74 7.28 15.33 -6.37
C PHE A 74 6.16 15.45 -7.39
N TYR A 75 5.69 16.68 -7.59
CA TYR A 75 4.63 16.97 -8.54
C TYR A 75 5.15 16.90 -9.97
N HIS A 76 4.44 16.16 -10.82
CA HIS A 76 4.57 16.15 -12.26
C HIS A 76 3.20 16.27 -12.90
N GLU A 77 3.01 17.22 -13.82
CA GLU A 77 1.72 17.47 -14.45
C GLU A 77 1.21 16.24 -15.25
N ALA A 78 2.11 15.52 -15.89
CA ALA A 78 1.81 14.29 -16.63
C ALA A 78 1.22 13.18 -15.74
N GLU A 79 1.42 13.25 -14.41
CA GLU A 79 0.88 12.28 -13.44
C GLU A 79 -0.52 12.65 -12.91
N ASN A 80 -1.15 13.72 -13.40
CA ASN A 80 -2.48 14.13 -12.90
C ASN A 80 -3.54 13.04 -13.11
N ALA A 81 -3.41 12.22 -14.15
CA ALA A 81 -4.29 11.09 -14.42
C ALA A 81 -3.92 9.82 -13.62
N HIS A 82 -2.78 9.80 -12.93
CA HIS A 82 -2.21 8.63 -12.26
C HIS A 82 -2.19 8.73 -10.73
N VAL A 83 -3.02 9.60 -10.17
CA VAL A 83 -3.25 9.67 -8.72
C VAL A 83 -3.87 8.35 -8.26
N LYS A 84 -3.33 7.76 -7.18
CA LYS A 84 -3.82 6.47 -6.63
C LYS A 84 -5.33 6.44 -6.55
N SER A 85 -5.93 5.36 -6.99
CA SER A 85 -7.39 5.12 -6.92
C SER A 85 -7.87 5.09 -5.47
N LEU A 86 -9.15 5.33 -5.24
CA LEU A 86 -9.74 5.22 -3.92
C LEU A 86 -9.58 3.79 -3.36
N SER A 87 -9.76 2.78 -4.22
CA SER A 87 -9.54 1.37 -3.86
C SER A 87 -8.10 1.13 -3.39
N LYS A 88 -7.08 1.65 -4.13
CA LYS A 88 -5.67 1.51 -3.76
C LYS A 88 -5.34 2.24 -2.45
N LEU A 89 -5.92 3.41 -2.22
CA LEU A 89 -5.72 4.13 -0.95
C LEU A 89 -6.35 3.40 0.23
N MET A 90 -7.52 2.77 0.05
CA MET A 90 -8.14 1.94 1.09
C MET A 90 -7.35 0.66 1.35
N ASP A 91 -6.81 -0.01 0.32
CA ASP A 91 -5.87 -1.13 0.47
C ASP A 91 -4.63 -0.70 1.28
N THR A 92 -4.05 0.45 0.92
CA THR A 92 -2.94 1.06 1.68
C THR A 92 -3.32 1.30 3.15
N TYR A 93 -4.51 1.83 3.43
CA TYR A 93 -4.97 2.05 4.80
C TYR A 93 -5.09 0.75 5.61
N TYR A 94 -5.65 -0.29 5.00
CA TYR A 94 -5.77 -1.60 5.65
C TYR A 94 -4.41 -2.26 5.87
N LYS A 95 -3.48 -2.13 4.93
CA LYS A 95 -2.13 -2.72 5.00
C LYS A 95 -1.12 -1.86 5.80
N SER A 96 -1.50 -0.69 6.26
CA SER A 96 -0.69 0.19 7.12
C SER A 96 -1.34 0.40 8.49
N VAL A 97 -2.33 1.29 8.59
CA VAL A 97 -3.06 1.59 9.84
C VAL A 97 -3.75 0.33 10.37
N GLY A 98 -4.31 -0.49 9.46
CA GLY A 98 -4.92 -1.77 9.80
C GLY A 98 -3.94 -2.86 10.23
N ARG A 99 -2.64 -2.64 10.15
CA ARG A 99 -1.55 -3.52 10.59
C ARG A 99 -0.65 -2.85 11.62
N ASN A 100 -1.25 -2.10 12.55
CA ASN A 100 -0.54 -1.50 13.69
C ASN A 100 0.58 -0.52 13.29
N SER A 101 0.39 0.27 12.23
CA SER A 101 1.32 1.31 11.79
C SER A 101 0.61 2.67 11.69
N THR A 102 1.36 3.76 11.67
CA THR A 102 0.85 5.04 11.19
C THR A 102 0.99 5.12 9.67
N LEU A 103 0.22 5.97 9.02
CA LEU A 103 0.33 6.23 7.59
C LEU A 103 0.68 7.70 7.35
N LEU A 104 1.84 7.94 6.77
CA LEU A 104 2.23 9.22 6.20
C LEU A 104 1.94 9.18 4.70
N LEU A 105 0.91 9.91 4.27
CA LEU A 105 0.53 10.01 2.86
C LEU A 105 1.01 11.35 2.31
N ASN A 106 1.95 11.31 1.36
CA ASN A 106 2.48 12.51 0.72
C ASN A 106 1.51 13.06 -0.33
N PHE A 107 1.31 14.39 -0.30
CA PHE A 107 0.62 15.17 -1.31
C PHE A 107 1.62 16.14 -1.94
N PRO A 108 2.14 15.86 -3.16
CA PRO A 108 3.11 16.73 -3.80
C PRO A 108 2.56 18.13 -4.08
N VAL A 109 3.37 19.14 -3.79
CA VAL A 109 3.00 20.54 -4.03
C VAL A 109 3.32 20.93 -5.47
N ALA A 110 2.32 21.46 -6.19
CA ALA A 110 2.49 21.96 -7.55
C ALA A 110 3.34 23.25 -7.60
N PRO A 111 3.89 23.65 -8.76
CA PRO A 111 4.76 24.84 -8.89
C PRO A 111 4.15 26.16 -8.41
N ASN A 112 2.81 26.24 -8.35
CA ASN A 112 2.08 27.39 -7.82
C ASN A 112 1.97 27.41 -6.28
N GLY A 113 2.64 26.49 -5.57
CA GLY A 113 2.63 26.37 -4.11
C GLY A 113 1.37 25.74 -3.52
N ARG A 114 0.52 25.10 -4.33
CA ARG A 114 -0.74 24.47 -3.90
C ARG A 114 -0.75 22.99 -4.20
N ILE A 115 -1.54 22.23 -3.44
CA ILE A 115 -1.90 20.86 -3.78
C ILE A 115 -2.84 20.90 -4.99
N HIS A 116 -2.56 20.07 -5.99
CA HIS A 116 -3.38 20.03 -7.21
C HIS A 116 -4.83 19.56 -6.88
N PRO A 117 -5.87 20.11 -7.52
CA PRO A 117 -7.26 19.75 -7.23
C PRO A 117 -7.56 18.26 -7.30
N VAL A 118 -6.97 17.51 -8.22
CA VAL A 118 -7.14 16.05 -8.35
C VAL A 118 -6.68 15.36 -7.06
N ASP A 119 -5.53 15.74 -6.50
CA ASP A 119 -5.00 15.16 -5.27
C ASP A 119 -5.88 15.52 -4.07
N SER A 120 -6.32 16.78 -3.98
CA SER A 120 -7.20 17.24 -2.91
C SER A 120 -8.54 16.52 -2.91
N LEU A 121 -9.17 16.37 -4.08
CA LEU A 121 -10.43 15.64 -4.23
C LEU A 121 -10.26 14.16 -3.86
N ARG A 122 -9.16 13.54 -4.28
CA ARG A 122 -8.84 12.15 -3.95
C ARG A 122 -8.63 11.97 -2.44
N GLY A 123 -7.89 12.87 -1.80
CA GLY A 123 -7.68 12.86 -0.35
C GLY A 123 -8.98 13.02 0.44
N LEU A 124 -9.87 13.91 0.00
CA LEU A 124 -11.20 14.08 0.61
C LEU A 124 -12.08 12.83 0.43
N ALA A 125 -12.07 12.21 -0.76
CA ALA A 125 -12.79 10.98 -1.01
C ALA A 125 -12.26 9.82 -0.14
N PHE A 126 -10.94 9.73 0.03
CA PHE A 126 -10.30 8.75 0.90
C PHE A 126 -10.72 8.92 2.37
N LYS A 127 -10.66 10.15 2.90
CA LYS A 127 -11.15 10.43 4.26
C LYS A 127 -12.62 10.08 4.43
N LYS A 128 -13.46 10.48 3.48
CA LYS A 128 -14.89 10.18 3.51
C LYS A 128 -15.14 8.67 3.51
N MET A 129 -14.39 7.90 2.73
CA MET A 129 -14.53 6.44 2.69
C MET A 129 -14.14 5.81 4.03
N ILE A 130 -13.04 6.24 4.65
CA ILE A 130 -12.65 5.77 5.99
C ILE A 130 -13.79 6.04 7.00
N ASP A 131 -14.34 7.25 7.00
CA ASP A 131 -15.42 7.62 7.90
C ASP A 131 -16.66 6.77 7.67
N GLU A 132 -17.03 6.51 6.41
CA GLU A 132 -18.20 5.70 6.07
C GLU A 132 -18.02 4.24 6.49
N VAL A 133 -16.83 3.64 6.28
CA VAL A 133 -16.53 2.27 6.69
C VAL A 133 -16.67 2.09 8.20
N PHE A 134 -16.17 3.04 9.00
CA PHE A 134 -16.07 2.89 10.45
C PHE A 134 -17.13 3.68 11.24
N LYS A 135 -18.15 4.19 10.59
CA LYS A 135 -19.22 5.00 11.17
C LYS A 135 -20.11 4.21 12.13
N ASP A 136 -20.55 3.03 11.73
CA ASP A 136 -21.52 2.21 12.46
C ASP A 136 -20.88 0.91 12.97
N ASN A 137 -20.41 0.92 14.21
CA ASN A 137 -19.92 -0.31 14.84
C ASN A 137 -21.09 -1.20 15.26
N LEU A 138 -21.27 -2.32 14.59
CA LEU A 138 -22.34 -3.28 14.88
C LEU A 138 -22.22 -3.88 16.28
N VAL A 139 -21.03 -3.93 16.87
CA VAL A 139 -20.77 -4.44 18.22
C VAL A 139 -21.44 -3.56 19.28
N ASP A 140 -21.55 -2.24 19.05
CA ASP A 140 -22.14 -1.31 20.04
C ASP A 140 -23.62 -1.59 20.33
N LYS A 141 -24.31 -2.24 19.41
CA LYS A 141 -25.74 -2.63 19.52
C LYS A 141 -25.93 -4.09 19.88
N ALA A 142 -24.85 -4.84 20.06
CA ALA A 142 -24.87 -6.29 20.32
C ALA A 142 -24.74 -6.60 21.81
N LYS A 143 -25.02 -7.85 22.17
CA LYS A 143 -24.68 -8.37 23.49
C LYS A 143 -23.29 -8.97 23.46
N VAL A 144 -22.37 -8.39 24.21
CA VAL A 144 -20.99 -8.85 24.30
C VAL A 144 -20.79 -9.66 25.58
N ARG A 145 -20.25 -10.87 25.45
CA ARG A 145 -19.81 -11.72 26.56
C ARG A 145 -18.30 -11.96 26.42
N ARG A 146 -17.58 -11.78 27.52
CA ARG A 146 -16.17 -12.12 27.64
C ARG A 146 -16.01 -13.28 28.61
N ASP A 147 -15.22 -14.28 28.23
CA ASP A 147 -14.93 -15.48 29.02
C ASP A 147 -13.44 -15.83 28.83
N GLY A 148 -12.61 -15.34 29.74
CA GLY A 148 -11.14 -15.36 29.58
C GLY A 148 -10.70 -14.67 28.29
N LEU A 149 -10.02 -15.40 27.44
CA LEU A 149 -9.50 -14.92 26.15
C LEU A 149 -10.51 -14.93 25.00
N VAL A 150 -11.74 -15.39 25.26
CA VAL A 150 -12.81 -15.49 24.27
C VAL A 150 -13.80 -14.35 24.43
N THR A 151 -14.04 -13.61 23.37
CA THR A 151 -15.10 -12.60 23.30
C THR A 151 -16.14 -13.04 22.26
N THR A 152 -17.38 -13.23 22.71
CA THR A 152 -18.52 -13.53 21.84
C THR A 152 -19.43 -12.32 21.74
N VAL A 153 -19.72 -11.91 20.52
CA VAL A 153 -20.66 -10.84 20.17
C VAL A 153 -21.92 -11.48 19.62
N ASP A 154 -23.08 -11.26 20.26
CA ASP A 154 -24.37 -11.74 19.81
C ASP A 154 -25.17 -10.55 19.25
N PHE A 155 -25.36 -10.52 17.94
CA PHE A 155 -26.10 -9.48 17.25
C PHE A 155 -27.61 -9.59 17.39
N ARG A 156 -28.10 -10.62 18.08
CA ARG A 156 -29.53 -10.95 18.29
C ARG A 156 -30.30 -11.36 17.03
N LYS A 157 -29.88 -10.93 15.88
CA LYS A 157 -30.37 -11.31 14.55
C LYS A 157 -29.17 -11.32 13.57
N PRO A 158 -29.26 -12.04 12.44
CA PRO A 158 -28.21 -12.00 11.44
C PRO A 158 -27.98 -10.57 10.91
N VAL A 159 -26.74 -10.16 10.84
CA VAL A 159 -26.27 -8.88 10.27
C VAL A 159 -25.13 -9.15 9.29
N ALA A 160 -25.07 -8.34 8.24
CA ALA A 160 -23.98 -8.41 7.27
C ALA A 160 -22.80 -7.57 7.74
N PHE A 161 -21.59 -8.11 7.63
CA PHE A 161 -20.33 -7.38 7.87
C PHE A 161 -19.18 -8.00 7.09
N ASN A 162 -18.12 -7.21 6.86
CA ASN A 162 -16.96 -7.62 6.07
C ASN A 162 -15.65 -7.01 6.57
N ARG A 163 -15.69 -6.34 7.74
CA ARG A 163 -14.51 -5.81 8.43
C ARG A 163 -14.60 -6.12 9.91
N PHE A 164 -13.49 -6.58 10.47
CA PHE A 164 -13.30 -6.67 11.91
C PHE A 164 -12.17 -5.72 12.31
N LEU A 165 -12.31 -5.09 13.48
CA LEU A 165 -11.32 -4.22 14.07
C LEU A 165 -11.07 -4.63 15.51
N ALA A 166 -9.78 -4.69 15.90
CA ALA A 166 -9.39 -4.80 17.29
C ALA A 166 -8.29 -3.79 17.64
N GLU A 167 -8.29 -3.30 18.87
CA GLU A 167 -7.29 -2.41 19.44
C GLU A 167 -6.90 -2.89 20.83
N GLU A 168 -5.59 -2.98 21.10
CA GLU A 168 -5.07 -3.15 22.44
C GLU A 168 -4.93 -1.80 23.15
N ASP A 169 -4.93 -1.78 24.47
CA ASP A 169 -4.46 -0.62 25.22
C ASP A 169 -2.93 -0.60 25.21
N ILE A 170 -2.37 0.05 24.20
CA ILE A 170 -0.91 0.11 23.97
C ILE A 170 -0.15 0.88 25.05
N ALA A 171 -0.82 1.66 25.91
CA ALA A 171 -0.18 2.23 27.09
C ALA A 171 0.34 1.15 28.06
N LEU A 172 -0.26 -0.05 27.98
CA LEU A 172 0.16 -1.24 28.72
C LEU A 172 1.05 -2.19 27.91
N GLY A 173 1.41 -1.80 26.67
CA GLY A 173 2.21 -2.57 25.72
C GLY A 173 1.38 -3.39 24.75
N GLN A 174 1.99 -3.79 23.65
CA GLN A 174 1.44 -4.74 22.67
C GLN A 174 1.66 -6.16 23.15
N ARG A 175 0.61 -6.96 23.27
CA ARG A 175 0.66 -8.27 23.95
C ARG A 175 0.16 -9.44 23.14
N VAL A 176 -0.83 -9.21 22.25
CA VAL A 176 -1.44 -10.28 21.45
C VAL A 176 -0.47 -10.72 20.35
N LYS A 177 -0.20 -12.02 20.29
CA LYS A 177 0.65 -12.66 19.26
C LYS A 177 -0.21 -13.27 18.16
N LYS A 178 -1.25 -14.02 18.53
CA LYS A 178 -2.18 -14.67 17.59
C LYS A 178 -3.61 -14.58 18.11
N PHE A 179 -4.54 -14.53 17.16
CA PHE A 179 -5.96 -14.57 17.46
C PHE A 179 -6.73 -15.29 16.35
N THR A 180 -7.98 -15.67 16.63
CA THR A 180 -8.90 -16.24 15.65
C THR A 180 -10.19 -15.44 15.60
N LEU A 181 -10.85 -15.49 14.45
CA LEU A 181 -12.17 -14.91 14.22
C LEU A 181 -13.07 -15.98 13.63
N GLU A 182 -14.32 -16.03 14.11
CA GLU A 182 -15.33 -16.97 13.60
C GLU A 182 -16.68 -16.27 13.56
N ALA A 183 -17.44 -16.51 12.51
CA ALA A 183 -18.82 -16.08 12.36
C ALA A 183 -19.77 -17.26 12.56
N TYR A 184 -20.90 -17.05 13.25
CA TYR A 184 -21.93 -18.07 13.42
C TYR A 184 -22.99 -17.94 12.32
N VAL A 185 -22.89 -18.83 11.34
CA VAL A 185 -23.70 -18.85 10.11
C VAL A 185 -24.43 -20.19 10.05
N ASP A 186 -25.73 -20.17 9.84
CA ASP A 186 -26.59 -21.38 9.64
C ASP A 186 -26.40 -22.48 10.70
N GLY A 187 -26.15 -22.08 11.96
CA GLY A 187 -26.04 -23.03 13.08
C GLY A 187 -24.60 -23.48 13.37
N GLU A 188 -23.61 -23.05 12.62
CA GLU A 188 -22.22 -23.48 12.75
C GLU A 188 -21.22 -22.28 12.82
N TRP A 189 -20.11 -22.49 13.53
CA TRP A 189 -19.01 -21.54 13.56
C TRP A 189 -18.10 -21.73 12.33
N GLN A 190 -17.98 -20.69 11.53
CA GLN A 190 -17.13 -20.65 10.33
C GLN A 190 -15.96 -19.70 10.56
N PRO A 191 -14.71 -20.11 10.26
CA PRO A 191 -13.53 -19.25 10.42
C PRO A 191 -13.58 -18.09 9.43
N LEU A 192 -13.13 -16.91 9.90
CA LEU A 192 -12.89 -15.74 9.07
C LEU A 192 -11.38 -15.55 8.93
N THR A 193 -10.93 -15.38 7.69
CA THR A 193 -9.52 -15.14 7.34
C THR A 193 -9.35 -13.75 6.75
N ASP A 194 -8.15 -13.18 6.84
CA ASP A 194 -7.84 -11.90 6.20
C ASP A 194 -7.68 -12.10 4.69
N ALA A 195 -8.56 -11.51 3.89
CA ALA A 195 -8.48 -11.54 2.44
C ALA A 195 -7.28 -10.76 1.88
N LEU A 196 -6.61 -9.95 2.71
CA LEU A 196 -5.41 -9.21 2.35
C LEU A 196 -4.13 -9.88 2.84
N ALA A 197 -4.23 -11.11 3.41
CA ALA A 197 -3.08 -11.87 3.86
C ALA A 197 -2.25 -12.38 2.65
N GLU A 198 -0.94 -12.27 2.77
CA GLU A 198 0.03 -12.66 1.74
C GLU A 198 0.95 -13.80 2.24
N GLN A 199 1.10 -13.95 3.56
CA GLN A 199 2.10 -14.84 4.18
C GLN A 199 1.53 -16.12 4.78
N GLY A 200 0.23 -16.23 4.94
CA GLY A 200 -0.42 -17.46 5.45
C GLY A 200 -0.21 -17.75 6.94
N ASP A 201 0.36 -16.84 7.71
CA ASP A 201 0.66 -17.03 9.15
C ASP A 201 -0.59 -17.01 10.04
N GLY A 202 -1.76 -16.83 9.45
CA GLY A 202 -3.01 -16.63 10.14
C GLY A 202 -3.15 -15.21 10.69
N LEU A 203 -4.05 -15.02 11.68
CA LEU A 203 -4.29 -13.70 12.24
C LEU A 203 -3.31 -13.43 13.39
N THR A 204 -2.35 -12.53 13.15
CA THR A 204 -1.27 -12.19 14.08
C THR A 204 -1.33 -10.74 14.51
N THR A 205 -0.76 -10.44 15.67
CA THR A 205 -0.55 -9.12 16.27
C THR A 205 -1.74 -8.15 16.15
N ILE A 206 -2.01 -7.41 17.19
CA ILE A 206 -3.07 -6.37 17.19
C ILE A 206 -2.45 -4.99 17.36
N GLY A 207 -1.89 -4.70 18.53
CA GLY A 207 -1.30 -3.42 18.86
C GLY A 207 -2.30 -2.27 18.86
N HIS A 208 -1.90 -1.11 18.36
CA HIS A 208 -2.74 0.09 18.31
C HIS A 208 -4.03 -0.15 17.51
N ARG A 209 -3.93 -0.85 16.37
CA ARG A 209 -5.09 -1.17 15.53
C ARG A 209 -4.80 -2.34 14.59
N ARG A 210 -5.68 -3.33 14.59
CA ARG A 210 -5.71 -4.40 13.60
C ARG A 210 -7.06 -4.39 12.90
N ILE A 211 -7.05 -4.35 11.57
CA ILE A 211 -8.25 -4.45 10.74
C ILE A 211 -8.11 -5.71 9.90
N ILE A 212 -9.12 -6.56 9.91
CA ILE A 212 -9.22 -7.77 9.10
C ILE A 212 -10.32 -7.55 8.06
N CYS A 213 -9.97 -7.78 6.80
CA CYS A 213 -10.85 -7.67 5.65
C CYS A 213 -11.23 -9.07 5.17
N PHE A 214 -12.50 -9.33 4.95
CA PHE A 214 -13.01 -10.60 4.44
C PHE A 214 -14.26 -10.38 3.56
N PRO A 215 -14.65 -11.36 2.72
CA PRO A 215 -15.90 -11.32 1.98
C PRO A 215 -17.07 -11.08 2.89
N THR A 216 -18.10 -10.37 2.43
CA THR A 216 -19.28 -10.08 3.25
C THR A 216 -19.91 -11.37 3.74
N VAL A 217 -20.05 -11.50 5.05
CA VAL A 217 -20.73 -12.60 5.73
C VAL A 217 -21.97 -12.08 6.45
N THR A 218 -23.05 -12.84 6.44
CA THR A 218 -24.25 -12.57 7.23
C THR A 218 -24.32 -13.57 8.39
N ALA A 219 -24.13 -13.10 9.62
CA ALA A 219 -24.03 -13.95 10.79
C ALA A 219 -24.79 -13.39 12.00
N SER A 220 -25.27 -14.28 12.87
CA SER A 220 -25.95 -13.89 14.11
C SER A 220 -24.98 -13.63 15.26
N LYS A 221 -23.76 -14.19 15.21
CA LYS A 221 -22.73 -14.00 16.24
C LYS A 221 -21.35 -13.91 15.61
N LEU A 222 -20.43 -13.24 16.33
CA LEU A 222 -18.99 -13.19 16.03
C LEU A 222 -18.23 -13.68 17.27
N ARG A 223 -17.22 -14.51 17.08
CA ARG A 223 -16.30 -14.94 18.14
C ARG A 223 -14.89 -14.49 17.81
N PHE A 224 -14.29 -13.75 18.74
CA PHE A 224 -12.91 -13.34 18.72
C PHE A 224 -12.19 -14.04 19.87
N THR A 225 -11.13 -14.77 19.57
CA THR A 225 -10.35 -15.51 20.56
C THR A 225 -8.88 -15.11 20.46
N VAL A 226 -8.28 -14.61 21.55
CA VAL A 226 -6.85 -14.47 21.66
C VAL A 226 -6.24 -15.86 21.85
N ALA A 227 -5.49 -16.33 20.86
CA ALA A 227 -4.95 -17.69 20.82
C ALA A 227 -3.54 -17.79 21.44
N ASP A 228 -2.73 -16.73 21.32
CA ASP A 228 -1.39 -16.64 21.92
C ASP A 228 -1.08 -15.20 22.31
N THR A 229 -0.34 -15.00 23.40
CA THR A 229 -0.07 -13.69 23.98
C THR A 229 1.23 -13.69 24.80
N LYS A 230 1.91 -12.52 24.84
CA LYS A 230 3.12 -12.30 25.65
C LYS A 230 2.82 -12.08 27.14
N ALA A 231 1.65 -11.55 27.44
CA ALA A 231 1.16 -11.23 28.79
C ALA A 231 -0.37 -11.13 28.74
N GLU A 232 -1.04 -10.95 29.88
CA GLU A 232 -2.49 -10.74 29.94
C GLU A 232 -2.92 -9.64 28.96
N PRO A 233 -3.71 -9.97 27.90
CA PRO A 233 -4.05 -8.99 26.86
C PRO A 233 -5.10 -7.99 27.38
N VAL A 234 -4.96 -6.75 27.02
CA VAL A 234 -5.94 -5.69 27.32
C VAL A 234 -6.55 -5.18 26.02
N ILE A 235 -7.66 -5.79 25.63
CA ILE A 235 -8.39 -5.40 24.42
C ILE A 235 -9.27 -4.19 24.76
N LYS A 236 -8.88 -3.03 24.24
CA LYS A 236 -9.55 -1.74 24.43
C LYS A 236 -10.81 -1.63 23.60
N LYS A 237 -10.79 -2.13 22.38
CA LYS A 237 -11.90 -2.04 21.44
C LYS A 237 -11.95 -3.24 20.51
N ILE A 238 -13.17 -3.66 20.19
CA ILE A 238 -13.48 -4.50 19.03
C ILE A 238 -14.60 -3.86 18.22
N GLY A 239 -14.63 -4.11 16.93
CA GLY A 239 -15.65 -3.62 16.03
C GLY A 239 -15.93 -4.59 14.88
N ALA A 240 -17.16 -4.59 14.43
CA ALA A 240 -17.59 -5.27 13.20
C ALA A 240 -18.32 -4.24 12.32
N TYR A 241 -17.94 -4.15 11.05
CA TYR A 241 -18.43 -3.11 10.14
C TYR A 241 -18.78 -3.69 8.78
N LEU A 242 -19.75 -3.06 8.12
CA LEU A 242 -20.05 -3.31 6.73
C LEU A 242 -19.46 -2.17 5.89
N ALA A 243 -18.29 -2.41 5.32
CA ALA A 243 -17.69 -1.48 4.36
C ALA A 243 -18.51 -1.47 3.07
N PRO A 244 -18.85 -0.28 2.52
CA PRO A 244 -19.47 -0.19 1.22
C PRO A 244 -18.53 -0.73 0.14
N GLU A 245 -19.12 -1.22 -0.94
CA GLU A 245 -18.35 -1.51 -2.16
C GLU A 245 -17.78 -0.20 -2.70
N ILE A 246 -16.49 -0.21 -2.96
CA ILE A 246 -15.86 0.87 -3.69
C ILE A 246 -16.14 0.57 -5.16
N THR A 247 -17.03 1.37 -5.75
CA THR A 247 -17.13 1.39 -7.21
C THR A 247 -15.71 1.67 -7.70
N PRO A 248 -15.08 0.78 -8.49
CA PRO A 248 -13.77 1.08 -9.05
C PRO A 248 -13.86 2.50 -9.61
N ASP A 249 -12.94 3.37 -9.19
CA ASP A 249 -12.75 4.61 -9.93
C ASP A 249 -12.76 4.21 -11.38
N ILE A 250 -13.57 4.88 -12.18
CA ILE A 250 -13.70 4.58 -13.61
C ILE A 250 -12.33 4.11 -14.04
N PRO A 251 -12.20 2.80 -14.36
CA PRO A 251 -10.90 2.20 -14.49
C PRO A 251 -10.13 3.11 -15.39
N ASP A 252 -8.84 3.28 -15.13
CA ASP A 252 -8.00 3.76 -16.20
C ASP A 252 -8.80 3.67 -17.48
N SER A 253 -9.45 4.76 -17.78
CA SER A 253 -10.56 5.02 -18.70
C SER A 253 -10.55 4.05 -19.87
N GLY A 254 -11.14 2.87 -19.78
CA GLY A 254 -11.28 1.97 -20.93
C GLY A 254 -10.11 1.98 -21.94
N GLU A 255 -8.92 2.30 -21.47
CA GLU A 255 -7.72 2.42 -22.26
C GLU A 255 -7.39 1.05 -22.79
N LYS A 256 -7.50 0.90 -24.10
CA LYS A 256 -7.02 -0.30 -24.76
C LYS A 256 -5.54 -0.42 -24.47
N ARG A 257 -5.15 -1.50 -23.80
CA ARG A 257 -3.74 -1.82 -23.55
C ARG A 257 -3.33 -2.92 -24.51
N SER A 258 -2.16 -2.79 -25.08
CA SER A 258 -1.58 -3.87 -25.87
C SER A 258 -0.96 -4.88 -24.91
N SER A 259 -1.51 -6.08 -24.83
CA SER A 259 -0.95 -7.20 -24.07
C SER A 259 0.02 -8.07 -24.90
N ALA A 260 0.09 -7.88 -26.20
CA ALA A 260 0.99 -8.59 -27.09
C ALA A 260 1.98 -7.59 -27.71
N LEU A 261 3.11 -7.39 -27.03
CA LEU A 261 4.18 -6.51 -27.48
C LEU A 261 5.32 -7.36 -28.08
N THR A 262 5.76 -7.03 -29.30
CA THR A 262 7.04 -7.52 -29.80
C THR A 262 8.14 -6.61 -29.28
N ILE A 263 8.96 -7.12 -28.37
CA ILE A 263 10.00 -6.35 -27.69
C ILE A 263 11.36 -6.93 -28.04
N PHE A 264 12.32 -6.08 -28.40
CA PHE A 264 13.70 -6.48 -28.56
C PHE A 264 14.67 -5.37 -28.13
N PHE A 265 15.88 -5.76 -27.78
CA PHE A 265 16.95 -4.86 -27.32
C PHE A 265 17.97 -4.66 -28.42
N SER A 266 18.31 -3.41 -28.73
CA SER A 266 19.44 -3.07 -29.62
C SER A 266 20.74 -2.89 -28.83
N SER A 267 20.61 -2.55 -27.53
CA SER A 267 21.74 -2.41 -26.59
C SER A 267 21.26 -2.72 -25.17
N PRO A 268 22.15 -2.85 -24.20
CA PRO A 268 21.76 -3.03 -22.80
C PRO A 268 20.83 -1.96 -22.22
N THR A 269 20.87 -0.74 -22.77
CA THR A 269 20.10 0.41 -22.28
C THR A 269 19.10 0.96 -23.30
N GLN A 270 18.83 0.22 -24.37
CA GLN A 270 17.90 0.64 -25.41
C GLN A 270 17.03 -0.55 -25.84
N MET A 271 15.72 -0.37 -25.80
CA MET A 271 14.77 -1.36 -26.29
C MET A 271 13.77 -0.75 -27.26
N PHE A 272 13.21 -1.61 -28.09
CA PHE A 272 12.17 -1.30 -29.05
C PHE A 272 10.94 -2.15 -28.78
N ILE A 273 9.79 -1.54 -29.07
CA ILE A 273 8.47 -2.19 -29.15
C ILE A 273 7.95 -1.92 -30.55
N GLU A 274 7.51 -2.95 -31.25
CA GLU A 274 7.03 -2.80 -32.63
C GLU A 274 5.67 -3.45 -32.87
N TRP A 275 5.00 -3.02 -33.91
CA TRP A 275 3.76 -3.55 -34.43
C TRP A 275 3.83 -3.74 -35.95
N ASP A 276 3.13 -4.74 -36.46
CA ASP A 276 3.03 -5.00 -37.91
C ASP A 276 2.37 -3.81 -38.64
N ASN A 277 1.42 -3.13 -37.98
CA ASN A 277 0.68 -2.01 -38.52
C ASN A 277 0.82 -0.78 -37.61
N GLU A 278 0.59 0.40 -38.18
CA GLU A 278 0.56 1.66 -37.45
C GLU A 278 -0.52 1.63 -36.33
N GLN A 279 -0.13 2.08 -35.15
CA GLN A 279 -0.99 2.19 -33.98
C GLN A 279 -1.08 3.66 -33.54
N THR A 280 -2.17 4.04 -32.88
CA THR A 280 -2.27 5.32 -32.18
C THR A 280 -2.06 5.08 -30.70
N VAL A 281 -0.97 5.59 -30.16
CA VAL A 281 -0.56 5.44 -28.76
C VAL A 281 -0.63 6.78 -28.04
N LYS A 282 -0.97 6.76 -26.72
CA LYS A 282 -1.08 8.00 -25.91
C LYS A 282 -0.41 7.85 -24.54
N GLY A 283 0.21 6.71 -24.26
CA GLY A 283 0.90 6.48 -23.02
C GLY A 283 1.76 5.23 -23.03
N PHE A 284 2.60 5.13 -22.01
CA PHE A 284 3.49 4.00 -21.78
C PHE A 284 3.59 3.74 -20.28
N ARG A 285 3.62 2.48 -19.86
CA ARG A 285 3.76 2.09 -18.46
C ARG A 285 4.91 1.13 -18.29
N TYR A 286 5.65 1.32 -17.23
CA TYR A 286 6.83 0.56 -16.85
C TYR A 286 6.70 0.07 -15.41
N LEU A 287 6.77 -1.24 -15.21
CA LEU A 287 6.92 -1.85 -13.90
C LEU A 287 8.38 -2.24 -13.70
N PRO A 288 9.11 -1.63 -12.75
CA PRO A 288 10.51 -1.97 -12.49
C PRO A 288 10.62 -3.37 -11.89
N PRO A 289 11.83 -3.98 -11.88
CA PRO A 289 12.08 -5.23 -11.17
C PRO A 289 11.58 -5.21 -9.74
N GLN A 290 10.88 -6.27 -9.32
CA GLN A 290 10.29 -6.40 -7.98
C GLN A 290 11.21 -7.16 -7.01
N ASP A 291 12.24 -7.82 -7.50
CA ASP A 291 13.20 -8.60 -6.73
C ASP A 291 14.54 -7.88 -6.46
N GLY A 292 14.63 -6.61 -6.77
CA GLY A 292 15.81 -5.78 -6.57
C GLY A 292 15.78 -4.50 -7.41
N SER A 293 16.87 -3.73 -7.38
CA SER A 293 16.98 -2.48 -8.14
C SER A 293 17.87 -2.57 -9.37
N ASP A 294 18.49 -3.73 -9.64
CA ASP A 294 19.39 -3.90 -10.78
C ASP A 294 18.63 -3.72 -12.08
N GLY A 295 19.16 -2.86 -12.95
CA GLY A 295 18.54 -2.52 -14.22
C GLY A 295 17.32 -1.60 -14.13
N THR A 296 16.90 -1.16 -12.93
CA THR A 296 15.79 -0.21 -12.77
C THR A 296 16.11 1.11 -13.48
N ILE A 297 15.22 1.51 -14.39
CA ILE A 297 15.37 2.77 -15.14
C ILE A 297 15.00 3.92 -14.22
N THR A 298 15.94 4.85 -14.00
CA THR A 298 15.69 6.05 -13.19
C THR A 298 15.53 7.31 -14.05
N ARG A 299 16.13 7.34 -15.25
CA ARG A 299 15.93 8.41 -16.24
C ARG A 299 15.71 7.77 -17.61
N TYR A 300 14.81 8.32 -18.38
CA TYR A 300 14.39 7.75 -19.66
C TYR A 300 14.13 8.81 -20.73
N THR A 301 14.23 8.39 -22.00
CA THR A 301 13.66 9.07 -23.16
C THR A 301 12.86 8.05 -23.99
N LEU A 302 11.60 8.39 -24.29
CA LEU A 302 10.71 7.59 -25.13
C LEU A 302 10.51 8.28 -26.48
N TRP A 303 10.67 7.52 -27.54
CA TRP A 303 10.53 7.96 -28.92
C TRP A 303 9.48 7.13 -29.66
N GLY A 304 8.82 7.72 -30.65
CA GLY A 304 7.93 7.04 -31.58
C GLY A 304 8.34 7.24 -33.01
N SER A 305 8.14 6.23 -33.85
CA SER A 305 8.39 6.28 -35.29
C SER A 305 7.31 5.52 -36.05
N THR A 306 6.98 5.99 -37.26
CA THR A 306 6.11 5.30 -38.22
C THR A 306 6.89 4.57 -39.31
N ASP A 307 8.17 4.89 -39.49
CA ASP A 307 9.01 4.45 -40.64
C ASP A 307 10.39 3.87 -40.24
N TRP A 308 10.71 3.87 -38.94
CA TRP A 308 12.00 3.44 -38.36
C TRP A 308 13.20 4.38 -38.67
N ASP A 309 13.04 5.32 -39.57
CA ASP A 309 14.09 6.26 -39.95
C ASP A 309 13.97 7.58 -39.17
N ASN A 310 12.73 8.04 -38.97
CA ASN A 310 12.43 9.32 -38.32
C ASN A 310 11.81 9.06 -36.92
N TRP A 311 12.50 9.50 -35.88
CA TRP A 311 12.10 9.33 -34.49
C TRP A 311 11.67 10.64 -33.86
N THR A 312 10.46 10.70 -33.38
CA THR A 312 9.91 11.84 -32.63
C THR A 312 9.94 11.53 -31.14
N LYS A 313 10.47 12.45 -30.34
CA LYS A 313 10.46 12.31 -28.89
C LYS A 313 9.03 12.50 -28.37
N LEU A 314 8.51 11.47 -27.66
CA LEU A 314 7.18 11.47 -27.08
C LEU A 314 7.22 11.92 -25.62
N ALA A 315 8.19 11.44 -24.84
CA ALA A 315 8.36 11.79 -23.44
C ALA A 315 9.83 11.64 -23.02
N SER A 316 10.22 12.37 -21.99
CA SER A 316 11.51 12.15 -21.30
C SER A 316 11.41 12.66 -19.88
N GLY A 317 12.15 12.06 -18.95
CA GLY A 317 12.11 12.48 -17.54
C GLY A 317 12.84 11.52 -16.61
N GLU A 318 12.53 11.65 -15.33
CA GLU A 318 13.01 10.78 -14.27
C GLU A 318 11.84 10.08 -13.61
N PHE A 319 12.00 8.80 -13.25
CA PHE A 319 11.09 8.10 -12.35
C PHE A 319 11.51 8.39 -10.92
N SER A 320 10.77 9.29 -10.28
CA SER A 320 11.08 9.74 -8.93
C SER A 320 10.95 8.60 -7.93
N ASN A 321 12.02 8.39 -7.15
CA ASN A 321 12.06 7.43 -6.04
C ASN A 321 11.75 5.96 -6.40
N ILE A 322 11.88 5.59 -7.67
CA ILE A 322 11.51 4.26 -8.17
C ILE A 322 12.28 3.12 -7.51
N VAL A 323 13.50 3.36 -7.03
CA VAL A 323 14.33 2.36 -6.34
C VAL A 323 13.72 1.96 -4.99
N ASN A 324 13.17 2.92 -4.24
CA ASN A 324 12.58 2.68 -2.92
C ASN A 324 11.07 2.41 -3.00
N ASN A 325 10.45 2.75 -4.13
CA ASN A 325 9.03 2.56 -4.40
C ASN A 325 8.83 1.96 -5.81
N PRO A 326 9.11 0.65 -6.00
CA PRO A 326 9.11 0.00 -7.30
C PRO A 326 7.67 -0.34 -7.77
N ILE A 327 6.85 0.68 -7.97
CA ILE A 327 5.49 0.57 -8.47
C ILE A 327 5.42 0.92 -9.95
N TRP A 328 4.28 0.63 -10.59
CA TRP A 328 4.00 1.07 -11.95
C TRP A 328 4.26 2.56 -12.16
N GLN A 329 5.11 2.88 -13.11
CA GLN A 329 5.34 4.22 -13.62
C GLN A 329 4.52 4.42 -14.90
N SER A 330 3.83 5.54 -15.00
CA SER A 330 2.95 5.81 -16.13
C SER A 330 3.33 7.12 -16.79
N LEU A 331 3.45 7.08 -18.12
CA LEU A 331 3.75 8.23 -18.97
C LEU A 331 2.55 8.51 -19.85
N SER A 332 2.13 9.77 -19.94
CA SER A 332 1.07 10.21 -20.86
C SER A 332 1.64 11.25 -21.80
N PHE A 333 1.26 11.16 -23.07
CA PHE A 333 1.64 12.11 -24.12
C PHE A 333 0.47 12.25 -25.14
N PRO A 334 0.47 13.28 -25.97
CA PRO A 334 -0.56 13.43 -27.01
C PRO A 334 -0.65 12.19 -27.88
N ALA A 335 -1.89 11.79 -28.22
CA ALA A 335 -2.13 10.64 -29.07
C ALA A 335 -1.30 10.75 -30.36
N THR A 336 -0.44 9.77 -30.60
CA THR A 336 0.56 9.81 -31.68
C THR A 336 0.55 8.49 -32.44
N LYS A 337 0.57 8.57 -33.77
CA LYS A 337 0.69 7.42 -34.65
C LYS A 337 2.13 6.92 -34.70
N VAL A 338 2.30 5.60 -34.48
CA VAL A 338 3.61 4.95 -34.48
C VAL A 338 3.51 3.54 -35.03
N ARG A 339 4.59 3.02 -35.61
CA ARG A 339 4.82 1.59 -35.85
C ARG A 339 5.82 1.00 -34.88
N ALA A 340 6.63 1.87 -34.26
CA ALA A 340 7.58 1.46 -33.25
C ALA A 340 7.73 2.51 -32.16
N LEU A 341 7.97 2.05 -30.93
CA LEU A 341 8.48 2.85 -29.83
C LEU A 341 9.93 2.44 -29.55
N LYS A 342 10.74 3.42 -29.15
CA LYS A 342 12.09 3.21 -28.65
C LYS A 342 12.20 3.81 -27.27
N LEU A 343 12.60 3.02 -26.30
CA LEU A 343 12.89 3.45 -24.94
C LEU A 343 14.40 3.43 -24.71
N ASP A 344 14.95 4.60 -24.44
CA ASP A 344 16.33 4.78 -23.98
C ASP A 344 16.32 4.87 -22.45
N ALA A 345 17.03 3.98 -21.77
CA ALA A 345 17.34 4.11 -20.35
C ALA A 345 18.56 5.02 -20.21
N ASP A 346 18.30 6.32 -20.05
CA ASP A 346 19.35 7.33 -19.95
C ASP A 346 20.17 7.19 -18.66
N ARG A 347 19.56 6.56 -17.62
CA ARG A 347 20.22 6.22 -16.36
C ARG A 347 19.54 5.04 -15.70
N LEU A 348 20.35 4.11 -15.19
CA LEU A 348 19.93 3.01 -14.34
C LEU A 348 20.25 3.30 -12.86
N ALA A 349 19.52 2.69 -11.94
CA ALA A 349 19.81 2.73 -10.51
C ALA A 349 21.11 1.99 -10.19
N SER A 350 21.28 0.80 -10.77
CA SER A 350 22.46 -0.08 -10.68
C SER A 350 22.49 -1.00 -11.90
N GLY A 351 23.61 -1.69 -12.09
CA GLY A 351 23.81 -2.57 -13.24
C GLY A 351 24.12 -1.80 -14.54
N ASP A 352 24.25 -2.54 -15.63
CA ASP A 352 24.61 -2.03 -16.96
C ASP A 352 23.54 -2.33 -18.03
N ARG A 353 22.49 -3.09 -17.66
CA ARG A 353 21.39 -3.47 -18.54
C ARG A 353 20.06 -3.08 -17.90
N MET A 354 19.17 -2.45 -18.68
CA MET A 354 17.81 -2.15 -18.24
C MET A 354 17.02 -3.44 -17.99
N ALA A 355 16.16 -3.41 -16.99
CA ALA A 355 15.26 -4.50 -16.61
C ALA A 355 13.85 -3.99 -16.30
N TYR A 356 12.88 -4.87 -16.38
CA TYR A 356 11.48 -4.61 -16.06
C TYR A 356 10.79 -5.93 -15.69
N ASP A 357 9.76 -5.85 -14.86
CA ASP A 357 8.84 -6.95 -14.61
C ASP A 357 7.72 -6.95 -15.63
N ASP A 358 7.20 -5.76 -15.97
CA ASP A 358 6.14 -5.65 -16.98
C ASP A 358 6.18 -4.29 -17.71
N LEU A 359 5.60 -4.26 -18.91
CA LEU A 359 5.48 -3.09 -19.78
C LEU A 359 4.09 -3.07 -20.42
N GLU A 360 3.48 -1.90 -20.45
CA GLU A 360 2.19 -1.69 -21.14
C GLU A 360 2.28 -0.47 -22.05
N VAL A 361 1.68 -0.56 -23.23
CA VAL A 361 1.45 0.59 -24.10
C VAL A 361 -0.03 0.96 -24.06
N VAL A 362 -0.31 2.22 -23.78
CA VAL A 362 -1.66 2.75 -23.71
C VAL A 362 -2.08 3.22 -25.12
N MET A 363 -3.08 2.56 -25.65
CA MET A 363 -3.64 2.83 -26.98
C MET A 363 -4.76 3.87 -26.90
N GLU A 364 -5.10 4.51 -28.03
CA GLU A 364 -6.28 5.39 -28.13
C GLU A 364 -7.60 4.63 -28.14
#